data_db0be17a7f63c2dd1fae024c7d7ff16f
#
_entry.id   db0be17a7f63c2dd1fae024c7d7ff16f
#
_cell.length_a   1.000
_cell.length_b   1.000
_cell.length_c   1.000
_cell.angle_alpha   90.00
_cell.angle_beta   90.00
_cell.angle_gamma   90.00
#
_symmetry.space_group_name_H-M   'P 1'
#
loop_
_entity.id
_entity.type
_entity.pdbx_description
1 polymer ?
#
loop_
_entity_poly.entity_id
_entity_poly.type
_entity_poly.pdbx_seq_one_letter_code
_entity_poly.pdbx_strand_id
1 'polypeptide(L)'
;MKVSVIIPSLNPDNKLVAVVDALLEEGFKDIIIVNDGSDEEHMAPFNEVAAHSECTILTHEVNKGKGRGLKTAFEFCLENRKDIDGVVTVDGDNQHRAKDIKKCSETMVSTGNVVLGVRDFTGDDVPARSKFGNNMTSGVFKVLCRLNISDTQTGLRAIPYKYLETFDKVEGERFEYETNMLLAFKKYNIGFQEESIETVYIEDNSSSHFNPVKDSIKIYKVCLLYTSPSPRDRG
;
A
#
# COMPACT_ATOMS: atom_id res chain seq x y z
N MET A 1 2.76 17.24 11.72
CA MET A 1 2.88 16.05 10.89
C MET A 1 3.11 16.48 9.44
N LYS A 2 4.24 16.11 8.85
CA LYS A 2 4.58 16.33 7.44
C LYS A 2 4.61 14.96 6.74
N VAL A 3 3.50 14.54 6.19
CA VAL A 3 3.35 13.22 5.55
C VAL A 3 2.84 13.42 4.12
N SER A 4 3.50 12.78 3.15
CA SER A 4 3.03 12.72 1.77
C SER A 4 2.12 11.51 1.57
N VAL A 5 0.94 11.73 0.98
CA VAL A 5 0.03 10.64 0.60
C VAL A 5 0.39 10.16 -0.81
N ILE A 6 0.52 8.86 -1.00
CA ILE A 6 0.86 8.26 -2.29
C ILE A 6 -0.31 7.43 -2.81
N ILE A 7 -0.79 7.75 -4.02
CA ILE A 7 -1.93 7.08 -4.66
C ILE A 7 -1.50 6.56 -6.05
N PRO A 8 -1.09 5.29 -6.17
CA PRO A 8 -0.88 4.69 -7.49
C PRO A 8 -2.22 4.44 -8.16
N SER A 9 -2.36 4.87 -9.42
CA SER A 9 -3.63 4.80 -10.16
C SER A 9 -3.42 4.37 -11.60
N LEU A 10 -4.30 3.48 -12.07
CA LEU A 10 -4.39 3.04 -13.45
C LEU A 10 -5.87 3.09 -13.87
N ASN A 11 -6.19 3.84 -14.90
CA ASN A 11 -7.53 4.00 -15.43
C ASN A 11 -8.55 4.33 -14.33
N PRO A 12 -8.32 5.38 -13.51
CA PRO A 12 -9.23 5.74 -12.43
C PRO A 12 -10.58 6.26 -12.94
N ASP A 13 -11.59 6.08 -12.12
CA ASP A 13 -12.87 6.77 -12.21
C ASP A 13 -12.93 7.97 -11.23
N ASN A 14 -14.10 8.56 -11.06
CA ASN A 14 -14.33 9.68 -10.14
C ASN A 14 -14.05 9.35 -8.65
N LYS A 15 -13.79 8.08 -8.30
CA LYS A 15 -13.39 7.71 -6.94
C LYS A 15 -12.03 8.31 -6.59
N LEU A 16 -11.12 8.47 -7.57
CA LEU A 16 -9.84 9.14 -7.34
C LEU A 16 -10.05 10.59 -6.86
N VAL A 17 -10.96 11.32 -7.49
CA VAL A 17 -11.30 12.71 -7.09
C VAL A 17 -11.87 12.71 -5.68
N ALA A 18 -12.82 11.83 -5.37
CA ALA A 18 -13.41 11.73 -4.04
C ALA A 18 -12.38 11.40 -2.94
N VAL A 19 -11.38 10.55 -3.24
CA VAL A 19 -10.28 10.25 -2.30
C VAL A 19 -9.45 11.51 -2.05
N VAL A 20 -9.07 12.23 -3.10
CA VAL A 20 -8.25 13.45 -2.99
C VAL A 20 -8.99 14.53 -2.22
N ASP A 21 -10.27 14.77 -2.52
CA ASP A 21 -11.08 15.76 -1.81
C ASP A 21 -11.18 15.45 -0.31
N ALA A 22 -11.47 14.19 0.03
CA ALA A 22 -11.52 13.75 1.43
C ALA A 22 -10.18 13.91 2.17
N LEU A 23 -9.05 13.69 1.49
CA LEU A 23 -7.72 13.89 2.04
C LEU A 23 -7.43 15.39 2.28
N LEU A 24 -7.82 16.24 1.34
CA LEU A 24 -7.67 17.69 1.47
C LEU A 24 -8.54 18.25 2.62
N GLU A 25 -9.79 17.79 2.74
CA GLU A 25 -10.69 18.13 3.85
C GLU A 25 -10.11 17.68 5.21
N GLU A 26 -9.46 16.50 5.28
CA GLU A 26 -8.79 16.01 6.49
C GLU A 26 -7.48 16.75 6.81
N GLY A 27 -7.03 17.61 5.91
CA GLY A 27 -5.91 18.53 6.10
C GLY A 27 -4.56 18.04 5.58
N PHE A 28 -4.51 17.03 4.74
CA PHE A 28 -3.31 16.64 4.03
C PHE A 28 -2.90 17.75 3.03
N LYS A 29 -1.58 17.99 2.91
CA LYS A 29 -1.02 19.12 2.13
C LYS A 29 -0.02 18.68 1.05
N ASP A 30 0.26 17.38 0.94
CA ASP A 30 1.17 16.83 -0.08
C ASP A 30 0.64 15.48 -0.52
N ILE A 31 0.05 15.43 -1.72
CA ILE A 31 -0.59 14.24 -2.30
C ILE A 31 0.11 13.94 -3.62
N ILE A 32 0.73 12.78 -3.72
CA ILE A 32 1.47 12.31 -4.89
C ILE A 32 0.64 11.22 -5.57
N ILE A 33 0.12 11.52 -6.75
CA ILE A 33 -0.63 10.57 -7.55
C ILE A 33 0.28 10.04 -8.67
N VAL A 34 0.39 8.73 -8.80
CA VAL A 34 1.15 8.12 -9.90
C VAL A 34 0.19 7.55 -10.93
N ASN A 35 0.11 8.21 -12.07
CA ASN A 35 -0.58 7.69 -13.25
C ASN A 35 0.29 6.61 -13.90
N ASP A 36 -0.08 5.35 -13.74
CA ASP A 36 0.68 4.20 -14.24
C ASP A 36 0.32 3.86 -15.70
N GLY A 37 0.37 4.87 -16.60
CA GLY A 37 0.11 4.69 -18.02
C GLY A 37 -1.36 4.44 -18.34
N SER A 38 -2.24 5.29 -17.78
CA SER A 38 -3.67 5.23 -18.06
C SER A 38 -4.01 5.65 -19.49
N ASP A 39 -5.09 5.08 -20.02
CA ASP A 39 -5.62 5.41 -21.33
C ASP A 39 -6.18 6.84 -21.36
N GLU A 40 -6.26 7.43 -22.57
CA GLU A 40 -6.69 8.81 -22.77
C GLU A 40 -8.11 9.06 -22.24
N GLU A 41 -9.00 8.07 -22.32
CA GLU A 41 -10.38 8.13 -21.82
C GLU A 41 -10.45 8.28 -20.29
N HIS A 42 -9.40 7.92 -19.57
CA HIS A 42 -9.33 7.96 -18.09
C HIS A 42 -8.51 9.14 -17.56
N MET A 43 -8.18 10.14 -18.40
CA MET A 43 -7.37 11.27 -17.97
C MET A 43 -8.16 12.36 -17.23
N ALA A 44 -9.49 12.38 -17.33
CA ALA A 44 -10.33 13.41 -16.69
C ALA A 44 -10.11 13.49 -15.17
N PRO A 45 -10.13 12.40 -14.38
CA PRO A 45 -9.87 12.47 -12.94
C PRO A 45 -8.47 13.02 -12.60
N PHE A 46 -7.43 12.67 -13.38
CA PHE A 46 -6.09 13.23 -13.16
C PHE A 46 -6.03 14.74 -13.41
N ASN A 47 -6.69 15.20 -14.46
CA ASN A 47 -6.73 16.64 -14.78
C ASN A 47 -7.48 17.41 -13.69
N GLU A 48 -8.53 16.85 -13.11
CA GLU A 48 -9.30 17.47 -12.04
C GLU A 48 -8.47 17.58 -10.76
N VAL A 49 -7.84 16.50 -10.30
CA VAL A 49 -7.02 16.52 -9.08
C VAL A 49 -5.74 17.34 -9.25
N ALA A 50 -5.21 17.47 -10.46
CA ALA A 50 -4.05 18.30 -10.77
C ALA A 50 -4.32 19.81 -10.59
N ALA A 51 -5.59 20.24 -10.49
CA ALA A 51 -5.95 21.61 -10.21
C ALA A 51 -5.65 22.03 -8.75
N HIS A 52 -5.49 21.07 -7.84
CA HIS A 52 -5.11 21.35 -6.45
C HIS A 52 -3.59 21.54 -6.33
N SER A 53 -3.17 22.61 -5.68
CA SER A 53 -1.75 22.93 -5.45
C SER A 53 -1.04 21.91 -4.58
N GLU A 54 -1.78 21.16 -3.77
CA GLU A 54 -1.32 20.09 -2.88
C GLU A 54 -1.03 18.78 -3.63
N CYS A 55 -1.46 18.67 -4.90
CA CYS A 55 -1.33 17.46 -5.70
C CYS A 55 -0.13 17.53 -6.64
N THR A 56 0.63 16.45 -6.70
CA THR A 56 1.70 16.21 -7.69
C THR A 56 1.37 14.96 -8.49
N ILE A 57 1.30 15.10 -9.83
CA ILE A 57 1.05 13.96 -10.71
C ILE A 57 2.39 13.49 -11.32
N LEU A 58 2.73 12.22 -11.10
CA LEU A 58 3.83 11.53 -11.76
C LEU A 58 3.24 10.59 -12.81
N THR A 59 3.76 10.59 -14.03
CA THR A 59 3.16 9.82 -15.14
C THR A 59 4.16 8.85 -15.74
N HIS A 60 3.76 7.59 -15.89
CA HIS A 60 4.43 6.59 -16.71
C HIS A 60 3.86 6.61 -18.13
N GLU A 61 4.71 6.42 -19.12
CA GLU A 61 4.27 6.30 -20.52
C GLU A 61 3.44 5.03 -20.80
N VAL A 62 3.69 3.98 -20.01
CA VAL A 62 3.00 2.67 -20.09
C VAL A 62 2.80 2.08 -18.72
N ASN A 63 1.85 1.17 -18.58
CA ASN A 63 1.61 0.44 -17.33
C ASN A 63 2.84 -0.39 -16.93
N LYS A 64 3.46 0.00 -15.82
CA LYS A 64 4.61 -0.68 -15.22
C LYS A 64 4.23 -1.52 -13.98
N GLY A 65 3.05 -1.29 -13.43
CA GLY A 65 2.48 -1.98 -12.29
C GLY A 65 2.51 -1.21 -10.99
N LYS A 66 1.60 -1.56 -10.07
CA LYS A 66 1.40 -0.88 -8.78
C LYS A 66 2.70 -0.73 -7.98
N GLY A 67 3.52 -1.79 -7.93
CA GLY A 67 4.80 -1.76 -7.23
C GLY A 67 5.76 -0.72 -7.81
N ARG A 68 5.85 -0.60 -9.14
CA ARG A 68 6.66 0.44 -9.79
C ARG A 68 6.09 1.83 -9.50
N GLY A 69 4.78 1.99 -9.52
CA GLY A 69 4.13 3.25 -9.15
C GLY A 69 4.51 3.70 -7.74
N LEU A 70 4.47 2.78 -6.77
CA LEU A 70 4.89 3.08 -5.39
C LEU A 70 6.38 3.46 -5.31
N LYS A 71 7.27 2.72 -5.99
CA LYS A 71 8.71 3.04 -6.04
C LYS A 71 8.98 4.39 -6.68
N THR A 72 8.32 4.70 -7.80
CA THR A 72 8.44 6.01 -8.45
C THR A 72 8.07 7.14 -7.48
N ALA A 73 7.05 6.97 -6.67
CA ALA A 73 6.69 7.96 -5.65
C ALA A 73 7.72 8.00 -4.49
N PHE A 74 8.30 6.85 -4.08
CA PHE A 74 9.35 6.83 -3.06
C PHE A 74 10.63 7.52 -3.57
N GLU A 75 11.07 7.24 -4.80
CA GLU A 75 12.18 7.92 -5.47
C GLU A 75 11.95 9.44 -5.50
N PHE A 76 10.74 9.87 -5.92
CA PHE A 76 10.38 11.28 -5.93
C PHE A 76 10.44 11.91 -4.52
N CYS A 77 9.95 11.22 -3.48
CA CYS A 77 10.03 11.71 -2.11
C CYS A 77 11.49 11.81 -1.62
N LEU A 78 12.34 10.82 -1.90
CA LEU A 78 13.74 10.82 -1.54
C LEU A 78 14.51 11.99 -2.18
N GLU A 79 14.14 12.37 -3.39
CA GLU A 79 14.76 13.48 -4.11
C GLU A 79 14.21 14.85 -3.71
N ASN A 80 12.88 14.98 -3.55
CA ASN A 80 12.17 16.25 -3.51
C ASN A 80 11.48 16.57 -2.18
N ARG A 81 11.41 15.62 -1.21
CA ARG A 81 10.65 15.74 0.04
C ARG A 81 11.48 15.33 1.26
N LYS A 82 12.70 15.85 1.39
CA LYS A 82 13.67 15.43 2.42
C LYS A 82 13.28 15.78 3.87
N ASP A 83 12.31 16.65 4.06
CA ASP A 83 11.88 17.17 5.36
C ASP A 83 10.54 16.59 5.84
N ILE A 84 10.07 15.51 5.22
CA ILE A 84 8.85 14.80 5.64
C ILE A 84 9.13 13.78 6.74
N ASP A 85 8.13 13.52 7.58
CA ASP A 85 8.17 12.45 8.60
C ASP A 85 8.11 11.06 7.96
N GLY A 86 7.39 10.96 6.84
CA GLY A 86 7.19 9.73 6.08
C GLY A 86 6.12 9.87 5.01
N VAL A 87 5.70 8.72 4.49
CA VAL A 87 4.63 8.65 3.49
C VAL A 87 3.51 7.73 3.96
N VAL A 88 2.32 7.87 3.39
CA VAL A 88 1.24 6.91 3.53
C VAL A 88 0.73 6.50 2.15
N THR A 89 0.72 5.20 1.86
CA THR A 89 0.18 4.63 0.62
C THR A 89 -1.32 4.38 0.76
N VAL A 90 -2.08 4.70 -0.27
CA VAL A 90 -3.56 4.60 -0.29
C VAL A 90 -3.99 4.12 -1.66
N ASP A 91 -5.02 3.27 -1.71
CA ASP A 91 -5.65 2.89 -2.98
C ASP A 91 -6.62 3.99 -3.46
N GLY A 92 -6.68 4.18 -4.78
CA GLY A 92 -7.55 5.21 -5.39
C GLY A 92 -9.02 4.81 -5.54
N ASP A 93 -9.45 3.71 -4.91
CA ASP A 93 -10.79 3.13 -5.02
C ASP A 93 -11.79 3.60 -3.95
N ASN A 94 -11.38 4.53 -3.09
CA ASN A 94 -12.17 5.11 -2.01
C ASN A 94 -12.60 4.11 -0.91
N GLN A 95 -11.85 3.02 -0.73
CA GLN A 95 -12.13 2.05 0.33
C GLN A 95 -11.54 2.44 1.68
N HIS A 96 -10.63 3.42 1.74
CA HIS A 96 -10.00 3.91 2.96
C HIS A 96 -10.55 5.28 3.36
N ARG A 97 -11.02 5.42 4.61
CA ARG A 97 -11.46 6.72 5.14
C ARG A 97 -10.28 7.64 5.42
N ALA A 98 -10.39 8.92 5.05
CA ALA A 98 -9.32 9.89 5.27
C ALA A 98 -8.92 10.02 6.76
N LYS A 99 -9.88 9.89 7.69
CA LYS A 99 -9.63 9.85 9.15
C LYS A 99 -8.73 8.68 9.57
N ASP A 100 -8.88 7.50 8.93
CA ASP A 100 -8.08 6.31 9.24
C ASP A 100 -6.66 6.45 8.64
N ILE A 101 -6.56 7.05 7.45
CA ILE A 101 -5.28 7.41 6.82
C ILE A 101 -4.50 8.36 7.73
N LYS A 102 -5.18 9.37 8.29
CA LYS A 102 -4.59 10.31 9.24
C LYS A 102 -4.15 9.61 10.53
N LYS A 103 -5.00 8.77 11.11
CA LYS A 103 -4.68 8.00 12.31
C LYS A 103 -3.44 7.13 12.10
N CYS A 104 -3.35 6.38 11.01
CA CYS A 104 -2.16 5.59 10.67
C CYS A 104 -0.90 6.48 10.53
N SER A 105 -1.04 7.66 9.91
CA SER A 105 0.06 8.61 9.75
C SER A 105 0.53 9.18 11.10
N GLU A 106 -0.39 9.57 11.98
CA GLU A 106 -0.08 10.07 13.34
C GLU A 106 0.60 9.00 14.19
N THR A 107 0.12 7.75 14.12
CA THR A 107 0.73 6.62 14.80
C THR A 107 2.14 6.33 14.27
N MET A 108 2.36 6.40 12.97
CA MET A 108 3.69 6.28 12.36
C MET A 108 4.65 7.36 12.88
N VAL A 109 4.22 8.61 12.89
CA VAL A 109 5.05 9.73 13.34
C VAL A 109 5.40 9.60 14.83
N SER A 110 4.44 9.21 15.66
CA SER A 110 4.65 9.10 17.12
C SER A 110 5.56 7.93 17.51
N THR A 111 5.54 6.83 16.75
CA THR A 111 6.26 5.59 17.10
C THR A 111 7.53 5.36 16.29
N GLY A 112 7.64 5.98 15.12
CA GLY A 112 8.73 5.75 14.17
C GLY A 112 8.74 4.35 13.56
N ASN A 113 7.61 3.61 13.67
CA ASN A 113 7.39 2.28 13.08
C ASN A 113 6.55 2.39 11.80
N VAL A 114 6.63 1.37 10.95
CA VAL A 114 5.66 1.19 9.87
C VAL A 114 4.29 0.89 10.48
N VAL A 115 3.23 1.48 9.94
CA VAL A 115 1.86 1.22 10.39
C VAL A 115 1.05 0.64 9.25
N LEU A 116 0.41 -0.50 9.51
CA LEU A 116 -0.52 -1.16 8.60
C LEU A 116 -1.95 -0.82 9.04
N GLY A 117 -2.73 -0.22 8.17
CA GLY A 117 -4.16 -0.05 8.39
C GLY A 117 -4.88 -1.36 8.12
N VAL A 118 -5.35 -2.06 9.16
CA VAL A 118 -5.90 -3.41 9.05
C VAL A 118 -7.42 -3.41 9.19
N ARG A 119 -8.08 -4.14 8.30
CA ARG A 119 -9.53 -4.33 8.33
C ARG A 119 -9.91 -5.39 9.35
N ASP A 120 -11.08 -5.21 9.96
CA ASP A 120 -11.66 -6.24 10.82
C ASP A 120 -12.41 -7.29 9.97
N PHE A 121 -11.91 -8.50 9.94
CA PHE A 121 -12.52 -9.63 9.25
C PHE A 121 -13.40 -10.50 10.14
N THR A 122 -13.69 -10.08 11.38
CA THR A 122 -14.50 -10.87 12.33
C THR A 122 -15.99 -10.63 12.15
N GLY A 123 -16.40 -9.50 11.56
CA GLY A 123 -17.79 -9.13 11.36
C GLY A 123 -18.58 -10.08 10.45
N ASP A 124 -19.89 -10.14 10.64
CA ASP A 124 -20.80 -10.97 9.83
C ASP A 124 -20.98 -10.41 8.39
N ASP A 125 -20.74 -9.12 8.20
CA ASP A 125 -20.87 -8.43 6.89
C ASP A 125 -19.64 -8.64 5.99
N VAL A 126 -18.60 -9.33 6.46
CA VAL A 126 -17.38 -9.59 5.67
C VAL A 126 -17.64 -10.68 4.64
N PRO A 127 -17.41 -10.44 3.34
CA PRO A 127 -17.54 -11.46 2.31
C PRO A 127 -16.68 -12.70 2.63
N ALA A 128 -17.27 -13.89 2.60
CA ALA A 128 -16.60 -15.15 2.97
C ALA A 128 -15.30 -15.39 2.17
N ARG A 129 -15.26 -14.96 0.91
CA ARG A 129 -14.08 -15.02 0.04
C ARG A 129 -12.93 -14.17 0.56
N SER A 130 -13.21 -12.95 1.01
CA SER A 130 -12.22 -12.02 1.58
C SER A 130 -11.68 -12.57 2.90
N LYS A 131 -12.57 -13.05 3.79
CA LYS A 131 -12.21 -13.68 5.07
C LYS A 131 -11.32 -14.91 4.86
N PHE A 132 -11.71 -15.80 3.95
CA PHE A 132 -10.94 -17.03 3.65
C PHE A 132 -9.56 -16.68 3.06
N GLY A 133 -9.51 -15.78 2.06
CA GLY A 133 -8.26 -15.39 1.40
C GLY A 133 -7.28 -14.75 2.39
N ASN A 134 -7.75 -13.83 3.23
CA ASN A 134 -6.90 -13.18 4.23
C ASN A 134 -6.42 -14.19 5.30
N ASN A 135 -7.30 -15.02 5.85
CA ASN A 135 -6.92 -16.02 6.86
C ASN A 135 -5.85 -16.98 6.34
N MET A 136 -5.96 -17.42 5.07
CA MET A 136 -4.99 -18.29 4.46
C MET A 136 -3.62 -17.62 4.32
N THR A 137 -3.58 -16.38 3.82
CA THR A 137 -2.32 -15.64 3.64
C THR A 137 -1.68 -15.25 4.97
N SER A 138 -2.47 -14.77 5.94
CA SER A 138 -1.98 -14.46 7.29
C SER A 138 -1.42 -15.70 7.99
N GLY A 139 -2.06 -16.85 7.81
CA GLY A 139 -1.55 -18.13 8.30
C GLY A 139 -0.19 -18.49 7.71
N VAL A 140 0.00 -18.32 6.40
CA VAL A 140 1.30 -18.53 5.71
C VAL A 140 2.37 -17.59 6.27
N PHE A 141 2.07 -16.29 6.41
CA PHE A 141 3.02 -15.32 6.99
C PHE A 141 3.40 -15.67 8.42
N LYS A 142 2.43 -16.07 9.25
CA LYS A 142 2.66 -16.45 10.64
C LYS A 142 3.55 -17.69 10.77
N VAL A 143 3.26 -18.74 10.00
CA VAL A 143 3.95 -20.04 10.11
C VAL A 143 5.32 -20.00 9.45
N LEU A 144 5.41 -19.51 8.19
CA LEU A 144 6.65 -19.57 7.42
C LEU A 144 7.55 -18.37 7.70
N CYS A 145 6.98 -17.18 7.79
CA CYS A 145 7.77 -15.95 7.93
C CYS A 145 7.90 -15.50 9.39
N ARG A 146 7.15 -16.11 10.32
CA ARG A 146 7.07 -15.70 11.74
C ARG A 146 6.68 -14.22 11.88
N LEU A 147 5.86 -13.73 10.97
CA LEU A 147 5.26 -12.39 11.00
C LEU A 147 3.78 -12.55 11.33
N ASN A 148 3.35 -11.90 12.41
CA ASN A 148 1.94 -11.90 12.82
C ASN A 148 1.29 -10.66 12.23
N ILE A 149 0.69 -10.79 11.05
CA ILE A 149 0.00 -9.74 10.32
C ILE A 149 -1.44 -10.18 10.12
N SER A 150 -2.39 -9.36 10.59
CA SER A 150 -3.81 -9.69 10.57
C SER A 150 -4.46 -9.42 9.20
N ASP A 151 -3.99 -8.40 8.47
CA ASP A 151 -4.42 -8.10 7.09
C ASP A 151 -3.20 -7.96 6.17
N THR A 152 -2.90 -9.02 5.43
CA THR A 152 -1.76 -9.05 4.50
C THR A 152 -2.05 -8.39 3.15
N GLN A 153 -3.29 -8.00 2.91
CA GLN A 153 -3.78 -7.46 1.63
C GLN A 153 -4.06 -5.96 1.69
N THR A 154 -3.83 -5.32 2.85
CA THR A 154 -4.06 -3.89 2.99
C THR A 154 -3.11 -3.07 2.11
N GLY A 155 -3.66 -2.12 1.35
CA GLY A 155 -2.90 -1.09 0.63
C GLY A 155 -2.57 0.13 1.50
N LEU A 156 -3.25 0.29 2.65
CA LEU A 156 -3.02 1.40 3.57
C LEU A 156 -1.80 1.12 4.47
N ARG A 157 -0.69 1.80 4.18
CA ARG A 157 0.58 1.64 4.91
C ARG A 157 1.23 3.00 5.14
N ALA A 158 1.42 3.38 6.40
CA ALA A 158 2.20 4.55 6.74
C ALA A 158 3.66 4.13 7.00
N ILE A 159 4.60 4.75 6.30
CA ILE A 159 6.00 4.34 6.22
C ILE A 159 6.88 5.52 6.61
N PRO A 160 7.68 5.40 7.71
CA PRO A 160 8.65 6.43 8.08
C PRO A 160 9.67 6.71 6.96
N TYR A 161 10.05 7.97 6.79
CA TYR A 161 11.00 8.41 5.77
C TYR A 161 12.29 7.56 5.74
N LYS A 162 12.83 7.21 6.91
CA LYS A 162 14.05 6.39 7.06
C LYS A 162 14.01 5.03 6.36
N TYR A 163 12.82 4.52 6.02
CA TYR A 163 12.66 3.21 5.36
C TYR A 163 12.37 3.32 3.87
N LEU A 164 12.17 4.52 3.30
CA LEU A 164 11.80 4.68 1.89
C LEU A 164 12.87 4.09 0.96
N GLU A 165 14.15 4.38 1.20
CA GLU A 165 15.25 3.81 0.41
C GLU A 165 15.30 2.27 0.50
N THR A 166 14.94 1.70 1.66
CA THR A 166 14.88 0.25 1.83
C THR A 166 13.74 -0.35 1.01
N PHE A 167 12.55 0.27 1.06
CA PHE A 167 11.39 -0.21 0.32
C PHE A 167 11.53 0.02 -1.19
N ASP A 168 12.17 1.07 -1.62
CA ASP A 168 12.48 1.30 -3.03
C ASP A 168 13.29 0.13 -3.64
N LYS A 169 14.22 -0.44 -2.88
CA LYS A 169 15.07 -1.57 -3.28
C LYS A 169 14.42 -2.96 -3.13
N VAL A 170 13.19 -3.05 -2.61
CA VAL A 170 12.46 -4.32 -2.52
C VAL A 170 12.07 -4.80 -3.93
N GLU A 171 12.27 -6.08 -4.19
CA GLU A 171 11.93 -6.71 -5.48
C GLU A 171 10.42 -6.68 -5.77
N GLY A 172 10.07 -6.68 -7.05
CA GLY A 172 8.70 -6.65 -7.56
C GLY A 172 8.31 -5.29 -8.12
N GLU A 173 7.49 -5.32 -9.17
CA GLU A 173 7.02 -4.12 -9.87
C GLU A 173 5.49 -4.06 -9.91
N ARG A 174 4.81 -5.19 -9.64
CA ARG A 174 3.35 -5.31 -9.68
C ARG A 174 2.78 -5.60 -8.29
N PHE A 175 1.72 -6.37 -8.19
CA PHE A 175 1.06 -6.67 -6.91
C PHE A 175 1.92 -7.50 -5.94
N GLU A 176 2.88 -8.29 -6.44
CA GLU A 176 3.83 -9.01 -5.58
C GLU A 176 4.71 -8.09 -4.73
N TYR A 177 4.92 -6.87 -5.17
CA TYR A 177 5.72 -5.89 -4.44
C TYR A 177 5.17 -5.64 -3.02
N GLU A 178 3.85 -5.47 -2.87
CA GLU A 178 3.23 -5.25 -1.56
C GLU A 178 3.44 -6.44 -0.61
N THR A 179 3.43 -7.66 -1.14
CA THR A 179 3.78 -8.86 -0.39
C THR A 179 5.26 -8.84 0.02
N ASN A 180 6.15 -8.49 -0.90
CA ASN A 180 7.58 -8.41 -0.64
C ASN A 180 7.94 -7.32 0.37
N MET A 181 7.19 -6.21 0.40
CA MET A 181 7.33 -5.19 1.46
C MET A 181 7.07 -5.79 2.85
N LEU A 182 6.05 -6.65 3.01
CA LEU A 182 5.78 -7.30 4.30
C LEU A 182 6.92 -8.25 4.70
N LEU A 183 7.48 -8.99 3.75
CA LEU A 183 8.64 -9.87 3.99
C LEU A 183 9.89 -9.07 4.34
N ALA A 184 10.04 -7.86 3.81
CA ALA A 184 11.13 -6.94 4.13
C ALA A 184 11.16 -6.55 5.62
N PHE A 185 10.02 -6.55 6.33
CA PHE A 185 9.98 -6.29 7.77
C PHE A 185 10.91 -7.23 8.53
N LYS A 186 10.85 -8.52 8.22
CA LYS A 186 11.74 -9.50 8.85
C LYS A 186 13.18 -9.40 8.33
N LYS A 187 13.37 -9.27 7.01
CA LYS A 187 14.68 -9.23 6.38
C LYS A 187 15.54 -8.08 6.89
N TYR A 188 14.93 -6.92 7.07
CA TYR A 188 15.62 -5.68 7.47
C TYR A 188 15.35 -5.29 8.93
N ASN A 189 14.71 -6.16 9.72
CA ASN A 189 14.33 -5.91 11.10
C ASN A 189 13.57 -4.59 11.29
N ILE A 190 12.58 -4.36 10.41
CA ILE A 190 11.74 -3.17 10.44
C ILE A 190 10.60 -3.38 11.44
N GLY A 191 10.50 -2.49 12.43
CA GLY A 191 9.39 -2.48 13.37
C GLY A 191 8.10 -2.05 12.69
N PHE A 192 7.01 -2.77 12.96
CA PHE A 192 5.68 -2.43 12.47
C PHE A 192 4.62 -2.63 13.54
N GLN A 193 3.49 -1.99 13.34
CA GLN A 193 2.29 -2.17 14.14
C GLN A 193 1.03 -2.04 13.29
N GLU A 194 -0.09 -2.48 13.83
CA GLU A 194 -1.38 -2.48 13.15
C GLU A 194 -2.31 -1.45 13.79
N GLU A 195 -3.03 -0.72 12.95
CA GLU A 195 -4.14 0.16 13.32
C GLU A 195 -5.43 -0.35 12.70
N SER A 196 -6.43 -0.59 13.53
CA SER A 196 -7.76 -0.98 13.03
C SER A 196 -8.41 0.18 12.29
N ILE A 197 -8.86 -0.09 11.08
CA ILE A 197 -9.53 0.86 10.19
C ILE A 197 -10.96 0.43 9.89
N GLU A 198 -11.80 1.40 9.54
CA GLU A 198 -13.15 1.14 9.06
C GLU A 198 -13.07 0.47 7.69
N THR A 199 -13.78 -0.65 7.53
CA THR A 199 -13.86 -1.34 6.23
C THR A 199 -15.04 -0.77 5.44
N VAL A 200 -14.75 -0.20 4.28
CA VAL A 200 -15.78 0.27 3.34
C VAL A 200 -15.89 -0.74 2.20
N TYR A 201 -17.00 -1.47 2.16
CA TYR A 201 -17.30 -2.37 1.04
C TYR A 201 -18.06 -1.57 -0.04
N ILE A 202 -17.42 -1.36 -1.19
CA ILE A 202 -18.04 -0.72 -2.35
C ILE A 202 -18.29 -1.84 -3.37
N GLU A 203 -19.55 -1.99 -3.83
CA GLU A 203 -19.97 -2.91 -4.90
C GLU A 203 -19.49 -4.36 -4.70
N ASP A 204 -19.70 -4.92 -3.50
CA ASP A 204 -19.33 -6.31 -3.14
C ASP A 204 -17.88 -6.71 -3.50
N ASN A 205 -16.95 -5.75 -3.54
CA ASN A 205 -15.54 -5.98 -3.94
C ASN A 205 -15.39 -6.58 -5.35
N SER A 206 -16.26 -6.24 -6.28
CA SER A 206 -16.19 -6.73 -7.68
C SER A 206 -14.89 -6.36 -8.38
N SER A 207 -14.19 -5.31 -7.92
CA SER A 207 -12.89 -4.85 -8.43
C SER A 207 -11.69 -5.64 -7.90
N SER A 208 -11.87 -6.58 -6.96
CA SER A 208 -10.75 -7.35 -6.42
C SER A 208 -10.27 -8.41 -7.41
N HIS A 209 -9.11 -8.20 -8.02
CA HIS A 209 -8.44 -9.18 -8.89
C HIS A 209 -7.72 -10.31 -8.13
N PHE A 210 -7.84 -10.36 -6.80
CA PHE A 210 -7.19 -11.37 -5.96
C PHE A 210 -7.80 -12.75 -6.18
N ASN A 211 -6.94 -13.73 -6.56
CA ASN A 211 -7.30 -15.14 -6.63
C ASN A 211 -6.73 -15.87 -5.40
N PRO A 212 -7.57 -16.27 -4.41
CA PRO A 212 -7.09 -16.81 -3.13
C PRO A 212 -6.09 -17.96 -3.27
N VAL A 213 -6.33 -18.87 -4.20
CA VAL A 213 -5.46 -20.05 -4.38
C VAL A 213 -4.17 -19.71 -5.13
N LYS A 214 -4.29 -19.05 -6.29
CA LYS A 214 -3.12 -18.73 -7.12
C LYS A 214 -2.17 -17.76 -6.43
N ASP A 215 -2.71 -16.74 -5.77
CA ASP A 215 -1.89 -15.72 -5.14
C ASP A 215 -1.29 -16.23 -3.82
N SER A 216 -1.99 -17.08 -3.07
CA SER A 216 -1.40 -17.77 -1.92
C SER A 216 -0.26 -18.71 -2.30
N ILE A 217 -0.35 -19.41 -3.45
CA ILE A 217 0.76 -20.24 -3.95
C ILE A 217 1.97 -19.38 -4.30
N LYS A 218 1.77 -18.17 -4.89
CA LYS A 218 2.86 -17.23 -5.16
C LYS A 218 3.51 -16.76 -3.87
N ILE A 219 2.69 -16.34 -2.89
CA ILE A 219 3.15 -15.92 -1.56
C ILE A 219 3.93 -17.05 -0.89
N TYR A 220 3.42 -18.29 -0.91
CA TYR A 220 4.08 -19.46 -0.37
C TYR A 220 5.46 -19.69 -1.01
N LYS A 221 5.58 -19.61 -2.34
CA LYS A 221 6.85 -19.74 -3.05
C LYS A 221 7.85 -18.65 -2.62
N VAL A 222 7.39 -17.40 -2.51
CA VAL A 222 8.24 -16.29 -2.08
C VAL A 222 8.68 -16.50 -0.63
N CYS A 223 7.78 -16.85 0.28
CA CYS A 223 8.13 -17.14 1.68
C CYS A 223 9.16 -18.27 1.79
N LEU A 224 9.02 -19.34 1.01
CA LEU A 224 10.00 -20.44 0.98
C LEU A 224 11.39 -19.98 0.49
N LEU A 225 11.45 -19.12 -0.52
CA LEU A 225 12.72 -18.58 -1.00
C LEU A 225 13.40 -17.73 0.07
N TYR A 226 12.64 -16.92 0.82
CA TYR A 226 13.17 -16.09 1.90
C TYR A 226 13.54 -16.88 3.17
N THR A 227 12.97 -18.07 3.38
CA THR A 227 13.28 -18.92 4.55
C THR A 227 14.29 -20.01 4.25
N SER A 228 14.60 -20.28 2.99
CA SER A 228 15.63 -21.23 2.60
C SER A 228 17.03 -20.68 2.91
N PRO A 229 17.93 -21.45 3.57
CA PRO A 229 19.29 -21.03 3.81
C PRO A 229 19.99 -20.70 2.49
N SER A 230 20.67 -19.55 2.44
CA SER A 230 21.50 -19.20 1.29
C SER A 230 22.53 -20.30 1.02
N PRO A 231 22.87 -20.61 -0.23
CA PRO A 231 23.97 -21.52 -0.54
C PRO A 231 25.31 -21.13 0.14
N ARG A 232 25.45 -19.85 0.57
CA ARG A 232 26.63 -19.34 1.30
C ARG A 232 26.63 -19.69 2.79
N ASP A 233 25.49 -20.12 3.37
CA ASP A 233 25.39 -20.48 4.79
C ASP A 233 25.65 -21.97 5.03
N ARG A 234 26.07 -22.71 4.00
CA ARG A 234 26.42 -24.14 4.05
C ARG A 234 27.93 -24.40 4.02
N GLY A 235 28.74 -23.40 4.35
CA GLY A 235 30.18 -23.51 4.47
C GLY A 235 30.66 -23.62 5.91
#